data_833cd58d26f042dd7e6fd25b1f51aef6
#
_entry.id   833cd58d26f042dd7e6fd25b1f51aef6
#
_cell.length_a   1.000
_cell.length_b   1.000
_cell.length_c   1.000
_cell.angle_alpha   90.00
_cell.angle_beta   90.00
_cell.angle_gamma   90.00
#
_symmetry.space_group_name_H-M   'P 1'
#
loop_
_entity.id
_entity.type
_entity.pdbx_description
1 polymer ?
#
loop_
_entity_poly.entity_id
_entity_poly.type
_entity_poly.pdbx_seq_one_letter_code
_entity_poly.pdbx_strand_id
1 'polypeptide(L)'
;KAVDIPFVFWHQNKYYMLYTGFDGKGYQSALATSDDLLHWEHKGVILKRNLDSDRWDRIGGAATWMIKENDDFNQIPKLGQVDGKYWLVYHSYPSTGYESGPAEIGLAWTEDEDLLDWHFPDKPCFSWKDGADWEAGGLYKACIIRNNDIWYMFYNAKDKEERWTEQTGVATSKDLLHWERYEGNPVMKVNRESWDERFVSDPYIVKDGN
;
A
#
# COMPACT_ATOMS: atom_id res chain seq x y z
N LYS A 1 12.20 -15.68 -6.97
CA LYS A 1 12.51 -14.24 -6.85
C LYS A 1 11.69 -13.52 -7.89
N ALA A 2 11.03 -12.44 -7.50
CA ALA A 2 10.15 -11.65 -8.35
C ALA A 2 10.30 -10.16 -8.04
N VAL A 3 9.90 -9.31 -8.97
CA VAL A 3 9.74 -7.86 -8.79
C VAL A 3 8.31 -7.51 -9.20
N ASP A 4 7.63 -6.71 -8.39
CA ASP A 4 6.21 -6.44 -8.51
C ASP A 4 5.83 -5.04 -8.00
N ILE A 5 4.58 -4.65 -8.20
CA ILE A 5 3.91 -3.46 -7.67
C ILE A 5 4.71 -2.16 -7.98
N PRO A 6 4.98 -1.82 -9.24
CA PRO A 6 5.62 -0.56 -9.57
C PRO A 6 4.64 0.61 -9.37
N PHE A 7 5.10 1.64 -8.66
CA PHE A 7 4.39 2.90 -8.50
C PHE A 7 5.32 4.04 -8.87
N VAL A 8 5.00 4.79 -9.92
CA VAL A 8 5.85 5.88 -10.46
C VAL A 8 5.30 7.22 -10.02
N PHE A 9 6.19 8.11 -9.57
CA PHE A 9 5.88 9.47 -9.17
C PHE A 9 7.03 10.44 -9.52
N TRP A 10 6.72 11.73 -9.48
CA TRP A 10 7.66 12.80 -9.75
C TRP A 10 8.12 13.45 -8.45
N HIS A 11 9.42 13.57 -8.25
CA HIS A 11 10.04 14.22 -7.10
C HIS A 11 11.42 14.77 -7.49
N GLN A 12 11.81 15.96 -6.99
CA GLN A 12 13.12 16.58 -7.22
C GLN A 12 13.58 16.58 -8.69
N ASN A 13 12.66 16.92 -9.61
CA ASN A 13 12.91 16.96 -11.05
C ASN A 13 13.34 15.63 -11.67
N LYS A 14 12.95 14.49 -11.07
CA LYS A 14 13.16 13.12 -11.58
C LYS A 14 11.91 12.27 -11.42
N TYR A 15 11.83 11.23 -12.20
CA TYR A 15 10.90 10.14 -11.95
C TYR A 15 11.48 9.20 -10.90
N TYR A 16 10.67 8.83 -9.95
CA TYR A 16 10.95 7.82 -8.96
C TYR A 16 10.02 6.63 -9.18
N MET A 17 10.53 5.45 -8.96
CA MET A 17 9.74 4.21 -8.94
C MET A 17 9.89 3.56 -7.57
N LEU A 18 8.79 3.47 -6.87
CA LEU A 18 8.63 2.54 -5.76
C LEU A 18 8.35 1.17 -6.35
N TYR A 19 9.04 0.13 -5.89
CA TYR A 19 8.79 -1.24 -6.33
C TYR A 19 9.10 -2.24 -5.21
N THR A 20 8.54 -3.43 -5.33
CA THR A 20 8.65 -4.48 -4.33
C THR A 20 9.35 -5.70 -4.92
N GLY A 21 10.26 -6.28 -4.16
CA GLY A 21 10.94 -7.52 -4.51
C GLY A 21 10.59 -8.65 -3.53
N PHE A 22 10.43 -9.87 -4.05
CA PHE A 22 10.27 -11.10 -3.28
C PHE A 22 11.48 -12.00 -3.43
N ASP A 23 12.14 -12.35 -2.33
CA ASP A 23 13.37 -13.13 -2.30
C ASP A 23 13.21 -14.59 -1.86
N GLY A 24 11.98 -15.03 -1.62
CA GLY A 24 11.63 -16.37 -1.12
C GLY A 24 11.36 -16.40 0.39
N LYS A 25 11.62 -15.31 1.12
CA LYS A 25 11.34 -15.18 2.55
C LYS A 25 10.22 -14.19 2.85
N GLY A 26 10.15 -13.11 2.07
CA GLY A 26 9.16 -12.05 2.23
C GLY A 26 9.43 -10.89 1.28
N TYR A 27 8.55 -9.92 1.31
CA TYR A 27 8.67 -8.73 0.49
C TYR A 27 9.62 -7.71 1.12
N GLN A 28 10.34 -6.99 0.27
CA GLN A 28 11.08 -5.79 0.62
C GLN A 28 10.86 -4.75 -0.48
N SER A 29 10.74 -3.48 -0.11
CA SER A 29 10.48 -2.42 -1.09
C SER A 29 11.67 -1.49 -1.24
N ALA A 30 11.86 -1.02 -2.46
CA ALA A 30 12.99 -0.22 -2.86
C ALA A 30 12.56 0.95 -3.76
N LEU A 31 13.48 1.90 -3.94
CA LEU A 31 13.35 3.03 -4.86
C LEU A 31 14.37 2.92 -6.00
N ALA A 32 13.92 3.33 -7.17
CA ALA A 32 14.76 3.62 -8.32
C ALA A 32 14.42 5.01 -8.88
N THR A 33 15.35 5.63 -9.60
CA THR A 33 15.16 6.94 -10.25
C THR A 33 15.43 6.86 -11.73
N SER A 34 14.80 7.75 -12.51
CA SER A 34 15.00 7.86 -13.94
C SER A 34 14.80 9.32 -14.40
N ASP A 35 15.53 9.72 -15.42
CA ASP A 35 15.32 10.99 -16.11
C ASP A 35 14.39 10.83 -17.34
N ASP A 36 14.18 9.61 -17.85
CA ASP A 36 13.51 9.35 -19.14
C ASP A 36 12.42 8.25 -19.11
N LEU A 37 12.14 7.66 -17.94
CA LEU A 37 11.22 6.54 -17.72
C LEU A 37 11.66 5.19 -18.35
N LEU A 38 12.79 5.16 -19.04
CA LEU A 38 13.30 3.98 -19.72
C LEU A 38 14.52 3.38 -19.00
N HIS A 39 15.38 4.25 -18.49
CA HIS A 39 16.60 3.86 -17.80
C HIS A 39 16.47 4.15 -16.30
N TRP A 40 16.50 3.09 -15.50
CA TRP A 40 16.26 3.18 -14.05
C TRP A 40 17.51 2.86 -13.25
N GLU A 41 17.86 3.75 -12.32
CA GLU A 41 18.96 3.58 -11.40
C GLU A 41 18.43 3.22 -10.00
N HIS A 42 18.88 2.10 -9.43
CA HIS A 42 18.51 1.67 -8.08
C HIS A 42 19.06 2.63 -7.03
N LYS A 43 18.20 3.18 -6.17
CA LYS A 43 18.60 4.10 -5.09
C LYS A 43 18.85 3.38 -3.77
N GLY A 44 18.00 2.43 -3.41
CA GLY A 44 18.13 1.70 -2.16
C GLY A 44 16.86 0.96 -1.75
N VAL A 45 17.02 0.02 -0.83
CA VAL A 45 15.91 -0.66 -0.16
C VAL A 45 15.45 0.21 0.99
N ILE A 46 14.17 0.59 0.99
CA ILE A 46 13.57 1.47 1.99
C ILE A 46 12.79 0.71 3.07
N LEU A 47 12.12 -0.38 2.72
CA LEU A 47 11.39 -1.22 3.68
C LEU A 47 12.08 -2.58 3.75
N LYS A 48 12.95 -2.71 4.76
CA LYS A 48 13.87 -3.85 4.91
C LYS A 48 13.31 -4.86 5.90
N ARG A 49 13.59 -6.14 5.66
CA ARG A 49 13.39 -7.21 6.65
C ARG A 49 14.36 -7.04 7.83
N ASN A 50 13.83 -7.22 9.03
CA ASN A 50 14.63 -7.32 10.25
C ASN A 50 14.06 -8.43 11.15
N LEU A 51 14.57 -9.64 10.99
CA LEU A 51 14.09 -10.82 11.74
C LEU A 51 14.45 -10.79 13.22
N ASP A 52 15.42 -9.97 13.61
CA ASP A 52 15.84 -9.80 15.00
C ASP A 52 14.93 -8.83 15.79
N SER A 53 13.97 -8.22 15.08
CA SER A 53 12.98 -7.31 15.67
C SER A 53 11.71 -8.06 16.05
N ASP A 54 11.04 -7.60 17.11
CA ASP A 54 9.71 -8.05 17.53
C ASP A 54 8.57 -7.27 16.83
N ARG A 55 8.89 -6.41 15.89
CA ARG A 55 7.90 -5.59 15.16
C ARG A 55 6.99 -6.48 14.32
N TRP A 56 5.76 -6.02 14.13
CA TRP A 56 4.74 -6.69 13.33
C TRP A 56 5.16 -6.85 11.85
N ASP A 57 5.98 -5.92 11.32
CA ASP A 57 6.47 -5.85 9.94
C ASP A 57 7.91 -6.40 9.77
N ARG A 58 8.40 -7.17 10.73
CA ARG A 58 9.77 -7.69 10.75
C ARG A 58 10.15 -8.55 9.54
N ILE A 59 9.17 -9.13 8.84
CA ILE A 59 9.40 -9.94 7.63
C ILE A 59 9.71 -9.06 6.41
N GLY A 60 9.56 -7.73 6.56
CA GLY A 60 9.58 -6.76 5.49
C GLY A 60 8.17 -6.48 5.01
N GLY A 61 8.03 -5.70 3.96
CA GLY A 61 6.71 -5.33 3.47
C GLY A 61 6.72 -4.93 2.01
N ALA A 62 5.51 -4.94 1.44
CA ALA A 62 5.23 -4.47 0.11
C ALA A 62 4.62 -3.07 0.18
N ALA A 63 5.39 -2.08 -0.21
CA ALA A 63 4.92 -0.70 -0.35
C ALA A 63 4.12 -0.56 -1.65
N THR A 64 2.96 0.08 -1.56
CA THR A 64 1.98 0.10 -2.66
C THR A 64 1.61 1.49 -3.12
N TRP A 65 1.80 2.52 -2.28
CA TRP A 65 1.37 3.87 -2.57
C TRP A 65 2.19 4.92 -1.84
N MET A 66 2.29 6.10 -2.42
CA MET A 66 2.76 7.31 -1.74
C MET A 66 1.73 8.43 -1.94
N ILE A 67 1.55 9.26 -0.92
CA ILE A 67 0.65 10.41 -1.01
C ILE A 67 1.17 11.40 -2.05
N LYS A 68 0.30 11.81 -2.96
CA LYS A 68 0.60 12.76 -4.03
C LYS A 68 0.03 14.14 -3.70
N GLU A 69 0.55 15.19 -4.34
CA GLU A 69 0.00 16.56 -4.27
C GLU A 69 -1.46 16.60 -4.77
N ASN A 70 -1.74 15.79 -5.79
CA ASN A 70 -3.10 15.60 -6.33
C ASN A 70 -3.24 14.19 -6.90
N ASP A 71 -4.48 13.77 -7.10
CA ASP A 71 -4.83 12.45 -7.62
C ASP A 71 -5.43 12.53 -9.04
N ASP A 72 -5.33 13.68 -9.71
CA ASP A 72 -5.81 13.89 -11.08
C ASP A 72 -4.88 13.19 -12.08
N PHE A 73 -5.42 12.24 -12.85
CA PHE A 73 -4.64 11.45 -13.80
C PHE A 73 -4.16 12.28 -15.03
N ASN A 74 -4.71 13.46 -15.26
CA ASN A 74 -4.27 14.38 -16.31
C ASN A 74 -3.02 15.18 -15.92
N GLN A 75 -2.52 15.00 -14.69
CA GLN A 75 -1.37 15.73 -14.17
C GLN A 75 -0.21 14.79 -13.86
N ILE A 76 1.00 15.35 -13.84
CA ILE A 76 2.18 14.60 -13.40
C ILE A 76 1.95 14.19 -11.92
N PRO A 77 2.13 12.90 -11.57
CA PRO A 77 1.91 12.40 -10.22
C PRO A 77 3.02 12.85 -9.27
N LYS A 78 3.02 14.12 -8.88
CA LYS A 78 4.00 14.68 -7.95
C LYS A 78 3.80 14.14 -6.55
N LEU A 79 4.91 13.82 -5.90
CA LEU A 79 4.93 13.46 -4.50
C LEU A 79 4.47 14.64 -3.64
N GLY A 80 3.54 14.38 -2.71
CA GLY A 80 2.96 15.38 -1.82
C GLY A 80 3.40 15.21 -0.37
N GLN A 81 3.32 16.29 0.38
CA GLN A 81 3.53 16.28 1.82
C GLN A 81 2.22 16.54 2.58
N VAL A 82 2.10 15.91 3.73
CA VAL A 82 1.07 16.21 4.73
C VAL A 82 1.77 16.50 6.04
N ASP A 83 1.56 17.70 6.57
CA ASP A 83 2.22 18.22 7.78
C ASP A 83 3.76 18.14 7.70
N GLY A 84 4.34 18.48 6.54
CA GLY A 84 5.78 18.48 6.29
C GLY A 84 6.39 17.09 6.11
N LYS A 85 5.59 16.04 5.97
CA LYS A 85 6.03 14.66 5.86
C LYS A 85 5.56 14.02 4.56
N TYR A 86 6.42 13.20 3.95
CA TYR A 86 6.05 12.27 2.90
C TYR A 86 5.51 10.98 3.53
N TRP A 87 4.47 10.40 2.95
CA TRP A 87 3.77 9.24 3.50
C TRP A 87 3.77 8.07 2.53
N LEU A 88 4.12 6.89 3.07
CA LEU A 88 4.21 5.62 2.37
C LEU A 88 3.18 4.64 2.93
N VAL A 89 2.37 4.05 2.06
CA VAL A 89 1.45 2.96 2.40
C VAL A 89 2.11 1.63 2.07
N TYR A 90 2.07 0.69 3.00
CA TYR A 90 2.60 -0.65 2.80
C TYR A 90 1.77 -1.69 3.54
N HIS A 91 1.92 -2.94 3.16
CA HIS A 91 1.41 -4.07 3.93
C HIS A 91 2.54 -5.03 4.27
N SER A 92 2.37 -5.75 5.36
CA SER A 92 3.33 -6.77 5.80
C SER A 92 2.63 -8.04 6.24
N TYR A 93 3.23 -9.18 5.90
CA TYR A 93 2.80 -10.50 6.30
C TYR A 93 3.47 -10.93 7.60
N PRO A 94 2.80 -11.69 8.48
CA PRO A 94 3.33 -12.04 9.80
C PRO A 94 4.42 -13.12 9.75
N SER A 95 4.52 -13.89 8.66
CA SER A 95 5.40 -15.05 8.56
C SER A 95 6.22 -15.05 7.30
N THR A 96 7.37 -15.77 7.33
CA THR A 96 8.19 -15.98 6.15
C THR A 96 7.48 -16.89 5.13
N GLY A 97 7.66 -16.59 3.86
CA GLY A 97 7.05 -17.31 2.74
C GLY A 97 6.33 -16.38 1.79
N TYR A 98 5.77 -16.92 0.74
CA TYR A 98 4.94 -16.17 -0.20
C TYR A 98 3.57 -15.93 0.42
N GLU A 99 3.24 -14.68 0.68
CA GLU A 99 1.95 -14.23 1.24
C GLU A 99 1.50 -15.05 2.47
N SER A 100 2.44 -15.28 3.38
CA SER A 100 2.26 -16.24 4.48
C SER A 100 1.57 -15.60 5.68
N GLY A 101 0.31 -15.93 5.86
CA GLY A 101 -0.58 -15.44 6.91
C GLY A 101 -1.32 -14.15 6.53
N PRO A 102 -2.20 -13.67 7.41
CA PRO A 102 -2.99 -12.47 7.14
C PRO A 102 -2.14 -11.20 7.28
N ALA A 103 -2.01 -10.46 6.18
CA ALA A 103 -1.29 -9.19 6.17
C ALA A 103 -2.08 -8.07 6.85
N GLU A 104 -1.36 -7.05 7.30
CA GLU A 104 -1.89 -5.82 7.89
C GLU A 104 -1.28 -4.61 7.18
N ILE A 105 -1.95 -3.45 7.24
CA ILE A 105 -1.53 -2.22 6.55
C ILE A 105 -0.85 -1.28 7.54
N GLY A 106 0.27 -0.70 7.12
CA GLY A 106 1.00 0.35 7.82
C GLY A 106 1.16 1.61 6.98
N LEU A 107 1.28 2.74 7.65
CA LEU A 107 1.72 4.00 7.07
C LEU A 107 3.06 4.39 7.70
N ALA A 108 4.09 4.52 6.88
CA ALA A 108 5.37 5.08 7.24
C ALA A 108 5.46 6.53 6.76
N TRP A 109 6.32 7.30 7.41
CA TRP A 109 6.56 8.69 7.01
C TRP A 109 8.04 9.05 7.05
N THR A 110 8.41 10.07 6.28
CA THR A 110 9.76 10.62 6.30
C THR A 110 9.74 12.14 6.06
N GLU A 111 10.73 12.83 6.59
CA GLU A 111 11.09 14.20 6.26
C GLU A 111 12.35 14.25 5.38
N ASP A 112 12.95 13.09 5.11
CA ASP A 112 14.12 12.95 4.25
C ASP A 112 13.74 13.17 2.77
N GLU A 113 14.28 14.20 2.17
CA GLU A 113 14.07 14.56 0.77
C GLU A 113 14.61 13.50 -0.21
N ASP A 114 15.59 12.69 0.22
CA ASP A 114 16.11 11.56 -0.58
C ASP A 114 15.23 10.31 -0.48
N LEU A 115 14.24 10.29 0.41
CA LEU A 115 13.27 9.21 0.63
C LEU A 115 13.92 7.86 1.01
N LEU A 116 15.05 7.87 1.67
CA LEU A 116 15.79 6.66 2.04
C LEU A 116 15.69 6.31 3.52
N ASP A 117 15.42 7.29 4.39
CA ASP A 117 15.27 7.11 5.83
C ASP A 117 13.81 7.29 6.25
N TRP A 118 13.18 6.21 6.72
CA TRP A 118 11.74 6.15 7.00
C TRP A 118 11.44 5.79 8.45
N HIS A 119 10.47 6.48 9.01
CA HIS A 119 9.88 6.16 10.30
C HIS A 119 8.71 5.19 10.12
N PHE A 120 8.84 4.00 10.66
CA PHE A 120 7.84 2.95 10.59
C PHE A 120 7.04 2.85 11.89
N PRO A 121 5.70 2.67 11.85
CA PRO A 121 4.86 2.58 13.04
C PRO A 121 5.12 1.26 13.80
N ASP A 122 5.05 1.31 15.13
CA ASP A 122 5.20 0.12 15.98
C ASP A 122 4.06 -0.89 15.83
N LYS A 123 2.92 -0.44 15.33
CA LYS A 123 1.72 -1.25 15.09
C LYS A 123 1.15 -0.92 13.71
N PRO A 124 0.42 -1.85 13.08
CA PRO A 124 -0.31 -1.53 11.87
C PRO A 124 -1.33 -0.41 12.15
N CYS A 125 -1.55 0.47 11.18
CA CYS A 125 -2.60 1.50 11.28
C CYS A 125 -3.97 0.94 10.93
N PHE A 126 -4.02 -0.20 10.22
CA PHE A 126 -5.26 -0.84 9.83
C PHE A 126 -5.11 -2.36 9.84
N SER A 127 -5.90 -3.03 10.70
CA SER A 127 -5.77 -4.46 11.00
C SER A 127 -7.04 -5.23 10.63
N TRP A 128 -6.88 -6.43 10.09
CA TRP A 128 -7.97 -7.38 9.85
C TRP A 128 -8.64 -7.86 11.15
N LYS A 129 -7.95 -7.77 12.29
CA LYS A 129 -8.44 -8.22 13.61
C LYS A 129 -9.66 -7.44 14.07
N ASP A 130 -9.79 -6.19 13.60
CA ASP A 130 -10.91 -5.30 13.91
C ASP A 130 -11.95 -5.28 12.77
N GLY A 131 -11.79 -6.17 11.79
CA GLY A 131 -12.61 -6.26 10.59
C GLY A 131 -13.67 -7.36 10.62
N ALA A 132 -14.42 -7.47 9.52
CA ALA A 132 -15.42 -8.51 9.30
C ALA A 132 -14.80 -9.79 8.70
N ASP A 133 -15.59 -10.86 8.59
CA ASP A 133 -15.13 -12.17 8.11
C ASP A 133 -14.49 -12.13 6.71
N TRP A 134 -14.95 -11.26 5.83
CA TRP A 134 -14.41 -11.11 4.48
C TRP A 134 -12.99 -10.49 4.45
N GLU A 135 -12.51 -9.92 5.57
CA GLU A 135 -11.17 -9.37 5.78
C GLU A 135 -10.24 -10.33 6.54
N ALA A 136 -10.78 -11.41 7.07
CA ALA A 136 -10.09 -12.24 8.06
C ALA A 136 -8.85 -12.98 7.53
N GLY A 137 -8.68 -13.06 6.21
CA GLY A 137 -7.50 -13.61 5.54
C GLY A 137 -6.37 -12.58 5.33
N GLY A 138 -6.62 -11.30 5.63
CA GLY A 138 -5.63 -10.22 5.57
C GLY A 138 -6.03 -9.05 4.70
N LEU A 139 -5.30 -7.94 4.90
CA LEU A 139 -5.48 -6.65 4.22
C LEU A 139 -4.20 -6.27 3.49
N TYR A 140 -4.29 -5.81 2.25
CA TYR A 140 -3.12 -5.48 1.44
C TYR A 140 -3.44 -4.58 0.26
N LYS A 141 -2.40 -4.15 -0.49
CA LYS A 141 -2.48 -3.36 -1.73
C LYS A 141 -3.38 -2.13 -1.63
N ALA A 142 -3.20 -1.35 -0.55
CA ALA A 142 -3.99 -0.14 -0.35
C ALA A 142 -3.47 1.03 -1.19
N CYS A 143 -4.40 1.85 -1.67
CA CYS A 143 -4.13 3.19 -2.20
C CYS A 143 -4.94 4.23 -1.41
N ILE A 144 -4.39 5.43 -1.29
CA ILE A 144 -5.00 6.52 -0.52
C ILE A 144 -5.14 7.76 -1.40
N ILE A 145 -6.34 8.31 -1.45
CA ILE A 145 -6.61 9.60 -2.09
C ILE A 145 -7.25 10.57 -1.10
N ARG A 146 -7.14 11.86 -1.39
CA ARG A 146 -7.84 12.90 -0.65
C ARG A 146 -9.02 13.44 -1.45
N ASN A 147 -10.19 13.48 -0.83
CA ASN A 147 -11.34 14.17 -1.39
C ASN A 147 -11.92 15.12 -0.35
N ASN A 148 -11.91 16.41 -0.67
CA ASN A 148 -12.12 17.48 0.30
C ASN A 148 -11.13 17.34 1.47
N ASP A 149 -11.61 17.33 2.71
CA ASP A 149 -10.76 17.20 3.90
C ASP A 149 -10.74 15.77 4.48
N ILE A 150 -11.15 14.78 3.70
CA ILE A 150 -11.21 13.38 4.10
C ILE A 150 -10.24 12.57 3.25
N TRP A 151 -9.46 11.71 3.90
CA TRP A 151 -8.65 10.67 3.28
C TRP A 151 -9.48 9.42 3.09
N TYR A 152 -9.38 8.80 1.93
CA TYR A 152 -10.04 7.55 1.56
C TYR A 152 -8.95 6.52 1.25
N MET A 153 -8.90 5.44 2.00
CA MET A 153 -8.07 4.27 1.73
C MET A 153 -8.94 3.21 1.08
N PHE A 154 -8.63 2.88 -0.17
CA PHE A 154 -9.16 1.70 -0.84
C PHE A 154 -8.17 0.57 -0.63
N TYR A 155 -8.61 -0.53 -0.09
CA TYR A 155 -7.76 -1.65 0.27
C TYR A 155 -8.32 -2.96 -0.23
N ASN A 156 -7.40 -3.88 -0.48
CA ASN A 156 -7.72 -5.24 -0.80
C ASN A 156 -7.87 -6.06 0.48
N ALA A 157 -8.87 -6.91 0.54
CA ALA A 157 -9.07 -7.82 1.65
C ALA A 157 -9.41 -9.23 1.16
N LYS A 158 -8.95 -10.20 1.94
CA LYS A 158 -9.08 -11.63 1.67
C LYS A 158 -9.82 -12.31 2.82
N ASP A 159 -10.75 -13.22 2.50
CA ASP A 159 -11.36 -14.08 3.50
C ASP A 159 -10.46 -15.29 3.87
N LYS A 160 -10.93 -16.13 4.82
CA LYS A 160 -10.22 -17.34 5.28
C LYS A 160 -10.75 -18.64 4.68
N GLU A 161 -11.63 -18.57 3.69
CA GLU A 161 -12.17 -19.77 3.07
C GLU A 161 -11.06 -20.54 2.34
N GLU A 162 -11.19 -21.85 2.15
CA GLU A 162 -10.26 -22.67 1.38
C GLU A 162 -10.11 -22.15 -0.05
N ARG A 163 -11.23 -21.80 -0.67
CA ARG A 163 -11.29 -21.06 -1.93
C ARG A 163 -11.55 -19.58 -1.63
N TRP A 164 -10.57 -18.91 -1.05
CA TRP A 164 -10.71 -17.51 -0.65
C TRP A 164 -11.12 -16.59 -1.79
N THR A 165 -11.80 -15.52 -1.42
CA THR A 165 -12.11 -14.42 -2.32
C THR A 165 -11.34 -13.17 -1.93
N GLU A 166 -11.09 -12.29 -2.88
CA GLU A 166 -10.51 -10.97 -2.66
C GLU A 166 -11.49 -9.90 -3.10
N GLN A 167 -11.74 -8.95 -2.22
CA GLN A 167 -12.71 -7.89 -2.42
C GLN A 167 -12.11 -6.54 -2.03
N THR A 168 -12.67 -5.46 -2.56
CA THR A 168 -12.19 -4.11 -2.24
C THR A 168 -13.07 -3.46 -1.19
N GLY A 169 -12.44 -2.95 -0.14
CA GLY A 169 -13.06 -2.13 0.90
C GLY A 169 -12.59 -0.69 0.88
N VAL A 170 -13.29 0.14 1.64
CA VAL A 170 -12.96 1.55 1.87
C VAL A 170 -12.92 1.85 3.36
N ALA A 171 -11.91 2.59 3.77
CA ALA A 171 -11.84 3.23 5.07
C ALA A 171 -11.59 4.74 4.90
N THR A 172 -12.03 5.53 5.86
CA THR A 172 -11.85 6.98 5.86
C THR A 172 -11.04 7.45 7.06
N SER A 173 -10.32 8.56 6.90
CA SER A 173 -9.54 9.20 7.95
C SER A 173 -9.51 10.71 7.78
N LYS A 174 -9.34 11.43 8.90
CA LYS A 174 -9.08 12.88 8.90
C LYS A 174 -7.61 13.22 9.08
N ASP A 175 -6.79 12.27 9.55
CA ASP A 175 -5.43 12.52 10.02
C ASP A 175 -4.39 11.49 9.53
N LEU A 176 -4.76 10.54 8.66
CA LEU A 176 -3.95 9.41 8.19
C LEU A 176 -3.58 8.37 9.26
N LEU A 177 -3.89 8.62 10.51
CA LEU A 177 -3.50 7.76 11.64
C LEU A 177 -4.65 6.91 12.15
N HIS A 178 -5.87 7.48 12.16
CA HIS A 178 -7.08 6.82 12.64
C HIS A 178 -8.03 6.56 11.47
N TRP A 179 -8.32 5.29 11.22
CA TRP A 179 -9.09 4.85 10.07
C TRP A 179 -10.40 4.20 10.49
N GLU A 180 -11.50 4.63 9.89
CA GLU A 180 -12.84 4.10 10.12
C GLU A 180 -13.31 3.36 8.86
N ARG A 181 -13.73 2.09 9.03
CA ARG A 181 -14.31 1.30 7.94
C ARG A 181 -15.64 1.88 7.50
N TYR A 182 -15.84 1.93 6.18
CA TYR A 182 -17.17 2.27 5.65
C TYR A 182 -18.16 1.14 5.96
N GLU A 183 -19.34 1.48 6.50
CA GLU A 183 -20.36 0.50 6.91
C GLU A 183 -20.88 -0.37 5.75
N GLY A 184 -20.85 0.16 4.51
CA GLY A 184 -21.29 -0.54 3.31
C GLY A 184 -20.24 -1.47 2.68
N ASN A 185 -19.11 -1.71 3.35
CA ASN A 185 -18.06 -2.60 2.84
C ASN A 185 -18.53 -4.07 2.68
N PRO A 186 -17.91 -4.82 1.73
CA PRO A 186 -17.00 -4.35 0.69
C PRO A 186 -17.73 -3.52 -0.38
N VAL A 187 -17.06 -2.48 -0.92
CA VAL A 187 -17.63 -1.62 -1.98
C VAL A 187 -17.58 -2.26 -3.36
N MET A 188 -16.60 -3.15 -3.58
CA MET A 188 -16.54 -4.00 -4.77
C MET A 188 -16.56 -5.47 -4.30
N LYS A 189 -17.65 -6.16 -4.63
CA LYS A 189 -17.90 -7.54 -4.21
C LYS A 189 -17.71 -8.50 -5.38
N VAL A 190 -17.17 -9.68 -5.08
CA VAL A 190 -17.18 -10.78 -6.06
C VAL A 190 -18.60 -11.16 -6.44
N ASN A 191 -18.80 -11.53 -7.70
CA ASN A 191 -20.03 -12.14 -8.19
C ASN A 191 -19.76 -13.61 -8.52
N ARG A 192 -20.18 -14.51 -7.64
CA ARG A 192 -19.89 -15.95 -7.73
C ARG A 192 -20.47 -16.64 -8.99
N GLU A 193 -21.29 -15.94 -9.76
CA GLU A 193 -21.89 -16.43 -11.01
C GLU A 193 -21.28 -15.78 -12.27
N SER A 194 -20.16 -15.03 -12.10
CA SER A 194 -19.57 -14.23 -13.17
C SER A 194 -18.06 -14.45 -13.29
N TRP A 195 -17.42 -13.74 -14.24
CA TRP A 195 -15.96 -13.74 -14.48
C TRP A 195 -15.15 -13.21 -13.26
N ASP A 196 -15.77 -12.40 -12.42
CA ASP A 196 -15.22 -11.83 -11.20
C ASP A 196 -15.61 -12.61 -9.93
N GLU A 197 -15.83 -13.93 -10.09
CA GLU A 197 -16.30 -14.81 -9.02
C GLU A 197 -15.36 -14.94 -7.80
N ARG A 198 -14.08 -14.57 -7.98
CA ARG A 198 -13.04 -14.79 -6.98
C ARG A 198 -12.27 -13.54 -6.58
N PHE A 199 -11.94 -12.67 -7.53
CA PHE A 199 -11.08 -11.53 -7.30
C PHE A 199 -11.69 -10.25 -7.85
N VAL A 200 -11.92 -9.28 -6.97
CA VAL A 200 -12.24 -7.88 -7.27
C VAL A 200 -11.32 -7.04 -6.39
N SER A 201 -10.05 -6.96 -6.81
CA SER A 201 -8.94 -6.57 -5.97
C SER A 201 -7.98 -5.60 -6.67
N ASP A 202 -6.93 -5.18 -5.97
CA ASP A 202 -5.86 -4.31 -6.44
C ASP A 202 -6.36 -2.92 -6.86
N PRO A 203 -7.07 -2.20 -5.96
CA PRO A 203 -7.66 -0.92 -6.31
C PRO A 203 -6.58 0.12 -6.63
N TYR A 204 -6.79 0.85 -7.71
CA TYR A 204 -6.01 2.02 -8.07
C TYR A 204 -6.98 3.15 -8.43
N ILE A 205 -7.05 4.18 -7.59
CA ILE A 205 -8.01 5.26 -7.71
C ILE A 205 -7.33 6.53 -8.22
N VAL A 206 -7.95 7.16 -9.17
CA VAL A 206 -7.55 8.48 -9.70
C VAL A 206 -8.77 9.37 -9.87
N LYS A 207 -8.56 10.67 -9.93
CA LYS A 207 -9.58 11.64 -10.31
C LYS A 207 -9.48 11.98 -11.79
N ASP A 208 -10.61 12.25 -12.42
CA ASP A 208 -10.71 12.82 -13.77
C ASP A 208 -11.32 14.22 -13.63
N GLY A 209 -10.44 15.21 -13.43
CA GLY A 209 -10.83 16.58 -13.14
C GLY A 209 -11.39 16.78 -11.71
N ASN A 210 -12.29 17.73 -11.56
CA ASN A 210 -12.85 18.14 -10.25
C ASN A 210 -14.01 17.27 -9.80
#